data_3fdb896692a83cf5237293a510790ebb
#
_entry.id   3fdb896692a83cf5237293a510790ebb
#
_cell.length_a   1.000
_cell.length_b   1.000
_cell.length_c   1.000
_cell.angle_alpha   90.00
_cell.angle_beta   90.00
_cell.angle_gamma   90.00
#
_symmetry.space_group_name_H-M   'P 1'
#
loop_
_entity.id
_entity.type
_entity.pdbx_description
1 polymer ?
#
loop_
_entity_poly.entity_id
_entity_poly.type
_entity_poly.pdbx_seq_one_letter_code
_entity_poly.pdbx_strand_id
1 'polypeptide(L)'
;MKIDDLPEVFHIGESIYPSDVFPIMYRTWDEYTVTSQFNNNPNLCLVAESNGKVVGFIMATTIEKSQSAWKYGYIVWLGVRKRYQHTGVANRLYNAIEEKLKDLGVRIILADIEGTNQKALNFFKKKNFERSSIYVWVKKTL
;
A
#
# COMPACT_ATOMS: atom_id res chain seq x y z
N MET A 1 7.02 -10.74 4.05
CA MET A 1 5.96 -11.54 3.36
C MET A 1 6.62 -12.72 2.67
N LYS A 2 6.03 -13.87 2.75
CA LYS A 2 6.42 -15.12 2.06
C LYS A 2 5.33 -15.49 1.05
N ILE A 3 5.60 -16.41 0.15
CA ILE A 3 4.62 -16.87 -0.83
C ILE A 3 3.37 -17.45 -0.16
N ASP A 4 3.55 -18.18 0.95
CA ASP A 4 2.46 -18.78 1.71
C ASP A 4 1.53 -17.77 2.40
N ASP A 5 1.97 -16.49 2.50
CA ASP A 5 1.14 -15.41 3.07
C ASP A 5 0.15 -14.83 2.04
N LEU A 6 0.37 -15.06 0.73
CA LEU A 6 -0.39 -14.42 -0.34
C LEU A 6 -1.89 -14.68 -0.27
N PRO A 7 -2.38 -15.91 0.01
CA PRO A 7 -3.82 -16.15 0.15
C PRO A 7 -4.45 -15.31 1.27
N GLU A 8 -3.80 -15.24 2.43
CA GLU A 8 -4.30 -14.45 3.57
C GLU A 8 -4.26 -12.95 3.28
N VAL A 9 -3.21 -12.48 2.62
CA VAL A 9 -3.08 -11.07 2.16
C VAL A 9 -4.19 -10.75 1.18
N PHE A 10 -4.45 -11.63 0.20
CA PHE A 10 -5.51 -11.47 -0.77
C PHE A 10 -6.89 -11.32 -0.10
N HIS A 11 -7.24 -12.22 0.83
CA HIS A 11 -8.50 -12.17 1.56
C HIS A 11 -8.64 -10.95 2.47
N ILE A 12 -7.53 -10.46 3.05
CA ILE A 12 -7.57 -9.19 3.79
C ILE A 12 -7.93 -8.05 2.85
N GLY A 13 -7.28 -7.98 1.69
CA GLY A 13 -7.53 -6.94 0.71
C GLY A 13 -8.93 -6.96 0.13
N GLU A 14 -9.49 -8.13 -0.21
CA GLU A 14 -10.89 -8.28 -0.64
C GLU A 14 -11.87 -7.65 0.37
N SER A 15 -11.61 -7.83 1.66
CA SER A 15 -12.46 -7.27 2.72
C SER A 15 -12.35 -5.75 2.88
N ILE A 16 -11.31 -5.13 2.32
CA ILE A 16 -10.99 -3.70 2.46
C ILE A 16 -11.25 -2.95 1.16
N TYR A 17 -10.96 -3.57 0.03
CA TYR A 17 -11.02 -2.99 -1.31
C TYR A 17 -12.01 -3.75 -2.21
N PRO A 18 -13.29 -3.85 -1.83
CA PRO A 18 -14.28 -4.52 -2.66
C PRO A 18 -14.44 -3.77 -3.99
N SER A 19 -14.43 -4.51 -5.09
CA SER A 19 -14.40 -3.96 -6.47
C SER A 19 -15.65 -3.15 -6.83
N ASP A 20 -16.77 -3.42 -6.17
CA ASP A 20 -18.04 -2.69 -6.32
C ASP A 20 -18.04 -1.32 -5.64
N VAL A 21 -17.23 -1.16 -4.57
CA VAL A 21 -17.13 0.09 -3.81
C VAL A 21 -15.98 0.97 -4.30
N PHE A 22 -14.90 0.33 -4.79
CA PHE A 22 -13.71 1.02 -5.27
C PHE A 22 -13.42 0.65 -6.75
N PRO A 23 -14.21 1.13 -7.71
CA PRO A 23 -13.95 0.87 -9.13
C PRO A 23 -12.77 1.74 -9.61
N ILE A 24 -11.58 1.50 -9.03
CA ILE A 24 -10.37 2.20 -9.45
C ILE A 24 -9.92 1.57 -10.75
N MET A 25 -10.10 2.30 -11.83
CA MET A 25 -9.99 1.80 -13.19
C MET A 25 -8.64 1.22 -13.59
N TYR A 26 -7.56 1.59 -12.91
CA TYR A 26 -6.22 1.08 -13.24
C TYR A 26 -5.61 0.21 -12.13
N ARG A 27 -6.17 0.20 -10.94
CA ARG A 27 -5.78 -0.67 -9.84
C ARG A 27 -6.99 -1.38 -9.29
N THR A 28 -7.10 -2.65 -9.62
CA THR A 28 -8.10 -3.55 -9.08
C THR A 28 -7.41 -4.45 -8.08
N TRP A 29 -8.06 -4.73 -6.95
CA TRP A 29 -7.57 -5.75 -6.05
C TRP A 29 -7.94 -7.13 -6.60
N ASP A 30 -6.96 -7.85 -7.10
CA ASP A 30 -7.09 -9.19 -7.64
C ASP A 30 -5.83 -10.03 -7.36
N GLU A 31 -5.89 -11.33 -7.61
CA GLU A 31 -4.77 -12.24 -7.35
C GLU A 31 -3.56 -11.90 -8.21
N TYR A 32 -3.77 -11.44 -9.43
CA TYR A 32 -2.71 -11.06 -10.34
C TYR A 32 -1.93 -9.85 -9.82
N THR A 33 -2.65 -8.83 -9.36
CA THR A 33 -2.06 -7.62 -8.77
C THR A 33 -1.21 -7.95 -7.54
N VAL A 34 -1.74 -8.77 -6.63
CA VAL A 34 -1.02 -9.18 -5.41
C VAL A 34 0.23 -9.97 -5.74
N THR A 35 0.10 -10.98 -6.63
CA THR A 35 1.21 -11.86 -7.02
C THR A 35 2.28 -11.08 -7.77
N SER A 36 1.89 -10.22 -8.72
CA SER A 36 2.81 -9.38 -9.49
C SER A 36 3.58 -8.42 -8.60
N GLN A 37 2.90 -7.78 -7.65
CA GLN A 37 3.56 -6.87 -6.71
C GLN A 37 4.58 -7.60 -5.83
N PHE A 38 4.23 -8.80 -5.34
CA PHE A 38 5.14 -9.64 -4.57
C PHE A 38 6.35 -10.09 -5.39
N ASN A 39 6.15 -10.57 -6.61
CA ASN A 39 7.23 -11.04 -7.47
C ASN A 39 8.20 -9.92 -7.86
N ASN A 40 7.69 -8.73 -8.14
CA ASN A 40 8.50 -7.60 -8.57
C ASN A 40 9.22 -6.90 -7.40
N ASN A 41 8.63 -6.92 -6.21
CA ASN A 41 9.13 -6.17 -5.05
C ASN A 41 9.06 -6.99 -3.75
N PRO A 42 9.65 -8.21 -3.67
CA PRO A 42 9.46 -9.10 -2.52
C PRO A 42 9.95 -8.48 -1.20
N ASN A 43 11.01 -7.68 -1.25
CA ASN A 43 11.58 -7.00 -0.08
C ASN A 43 10.73 -5.82 0.41
N LEU A 44 9.83 -5.32 -0.41
CA LEU A 44 8.90 -4.21 -0.11
C LEU A 44 7.46 -4.69 0.10
N CYS A 45 7.26 -5.99 0.27
CA CYS A 45 6.01 -6.60 0.67
C CYS A 45 6.15 -7.17 2.08
N LEU A 46 5.46 -6.58 3.05
CA LEU A 46 5.53 -6.96 4.46
C LEU A 46 4.17 -7.43 4.96
N VAL A 47 4.18 -8.34 5.93
CA VAL A 47 3.00 -8.75 6.69
C VAL A 47 3.21 -8.48 8.18
N ALA A 48 2.12 -8.24 8.87
CA ALA A 48 2.04 -8.27 10.31
C ALA A 48 1.31 -9.55 10.72
N GLU A 49 1.91 -10.29 11.65
CA GLU A 49 1.34 -11.52 12.18
C GLU A 49 0.94 -11.34 13.65
N SER A 50 -0.10 -12.04 14.05
CA SER A 50 -0.53 -12.19 15.42
C SER A 50 -1.00 -13.62 15.64
N ASN A 51 -0.40 -14.33 16.62
CA ASN A 51 -0.68 -15.73 16.91
C ASN A 51 -0.61 -16.64 15.65
N GLY A 52 0.43 -16.45 14.84
CA GLY A 52 0.67 -17.25 13.64
C GLY A 52 -0.28 -16.97 12.46
N LYS A 53 -1.09 -15.89 12.53
CA LYS A 53 -2.00 -15.47 11.45
C LYS A 53 -1.66 -14.09 10.93
N VAL A 54 -1.71 -13.92 9.63
CA VAL A 54 -1.57 -12.61 9.01
C VAL A 54 -2.75 -11.72 9.38
N VAL A 55 -2.46 -10.56 9.96
CA VAL A 55 -3.47 -9.61 10.43
C VAL A 55 -3.42 -8.26 9.69
N GLY A 56 -2.41 -8.05 8.87
CA GLY A 56 -2.27 -6.88 8.03
C GLY A 56 -1.08 -7.01 7.10
N PHE A 57 -1.03 -6.16 6.10
CA PHE A 57 0.05 -6.12 5.11
C PHE A 57 0.31 -4.70 4.62
N ILE A 58 1.49 -4.48 4.07
CA ILE A 58 1.84 -3.31 3.28
C ILE A 58 2.68 -3.74 2.09
N MET A 59 2.40 -3.15 0.94
CA MET A 59 3.13 -3.36 -0.30
C MET A 59 3.58 -2.02 -0.86
N ALA A 60 4.85 -1.93 -1.22
CA ALA A 60 5.43 -0.73 -1.79
C ALA A 60 6.32 -1.08 -2.99
N THR A 61 6.67 -0.07 -3.76
CA THR A 61 7.65 -0.16 -4.85
C THR A 61 8.53 1.08 -4.86
N THR A 62 9.61 1.05 -5.63
CA THR A 62 10.42 2.23 -5.92
C THR A 62 10.17 2.71 -7.33
N ILE A 63 10.16 4.03 -7.52
CA ILE A 63 10.05 4.67 -8.83
C ILE A 63 11.35 5.44 -9.04
N GLU A 64 12.10 5.06 -10.07
CA GLU A 64 13.31 5.75 -10.51
C GLU A 64 13.03 6.47 -11.82
N LYS A 65 13.36 7.74 -11.87
CA LYS A 65 13.31 8.51 -13.09
C LYS A 65 14.69 8.48 -13.74
N SER A 66 14.78 8.03 -14.98
CA SER A 66 16.05 8.04 -15.71
C SER A 66 16.67 9.44 -15.71
N GLN A 67 17.98 9.52 -15.48
CA GLN A 67 18.75 10.75 -15.39
C GLN A 67 18.37 11.68 -14.20
N SER A 68 17.72 11.14 -13.17
CA SER A 68 17.42 11.87 -11.93
C SER A 68 18.11 11.21 -10.74
N ALA A 69 18.71 12.03 -9.88
CA ALA A 69 19.22 11.56 -8.58
C ALA A 69 18.09 11.28 -7.58
N TRP A 70 16.82 11.54 -7.94
CA TRP A 70 15.68 11.37 -7.07
C TRP A 70 15.08 9.98 -7.24
N LYS A 71 15.01 9.26 -6.14
CA LYS A 71 14.33 7.98 -6.00
C LYS A 71 13.10 8.15 -5.13
N TYR A 72 11.97 7.70 -5.62
CA TYR A 72 10.69 7.75 -4.91
C TYR A 72 10.32 6.36 -4.40
N GLY A 73 9.77 6.30 -3.19
CA GLY A 73 9.02 5.16 -2.72
C GLY A 73 7.53 5.37 -3.01
N TYR A 74 6.81 4.33 -3.32
CA TYR A 74 5.39 4.41 -3.57
C TYR A 74 4.67 3.30 -2.80
N ILE A 75 3.80 3.70 -1.87
CA ILE A 75 2.96 2.77 -1.13
C ILE A 75 1.77 2.41 -2.00
N VAL A 76 1.76 1.15 -2.44
CA VAL A 76 0.74 0.65 -3.36
C VAL A 76 -0.51 0.21 -2.60
N TRP A 77 -0.31 -0.58 -1.54
CA TRP A 77 -1.39 -1.13 -0.73
C TRP A 77 -1.04 -1.16 0.75
N LEU A 78 -2.02 -0.88 1.60
CA LEU A 78 -1.90 -1.02 3.06
C LEU A 78 -3.24 -1.50 3.62
N GLY A 79 -3.28 -2.71 4.15
CA GLY A 79 -4.48 -3.32 4.69
C GLY A 79 -4.28 -3.89 6.09
N VAL A 80 -5.29 -3.75 6.95
CA VAL A 80 -5.33 -4.34 8.29
C VAL A 80 -6.71 -4.91 8.55
N ARG A 81 -6.79 -6.17 8.99
CA ARG A 81 -8.05 -6.82 9.38
C ARG A 81 -8.84 -5.95 10.35
N LYS A 82 -10.15 -5.84 10.15
CA LYS A 82 -11.03 -4.92 10.89
C LYS A 82 -10.82 -4.97 12.41
N ARG A 83 -10.73 -6.17 12.98
CA ARG A 83 -10.56 -6.36 14.43
C ARG A 83 -9.20 -5.94 14.98
N TYR A 84 -8.19 -5.76 14.10
CA TYR A 84 -6.85 -5.31 14.46
C TYR A 84 -6.59 -3.85 14.08
N GLN A 85 -7.59 -3.17 13.52
CA GLN A 85 -7.49 -1.73 13.29
C GLN A 85 -7.46 -0.99 14.62
N HIS A 86 -6.79 0.16 14.64
CA HIS A 86 -6.56 0.98 15.85
C HIS A 86 -5.67 0.34 16.93
N THR A 87 -5.08 -0.83 16.69
CA THR A 87 -4.13 -1.50 17.61
C THR A 87 -2.67 -1.22 17.29
N GLY A 88 -2.39 -0.29 16.38
CA GLY A 88 -1.03 0.08 15.98
C GLY A 88 -0.42 -0.77 14.87
N VAL A 89 -1.13 -1.78 14.33
CA VAL A 89 -0.61 -2.66 13.26
C VAL A 89 -0.19 -1.86 12.03
N ALA A 90 -1.04 -0.95 11.54
CA ALA A 90 -0.72 -0.11 10.39
C ALA A 90 0.52 0.76 10.64
N ASN A 91 0.68 1.28 11.87
CA ASN A 91 1.85 2.08 12.24
C ASN A 91 3.14 1.26 12.18
N ARG A 92 3.13 0.02 12.69
CA ARG A 92 4.30 -0.87 12.66
C ARG A 92 4.66 -1.26 11.23
N LEU A 93 3.67 -1.61 10.40
CA LEU A 93 3.89 -1.90 8.98
C LEU A 93 4.48 -0.71 8.24
N TYR A 94 3.91 0.47 8.44
CA TYR A 94 4.40 1.69 7.82
C TYR A 94 5.85 2.01 8.24
N ASN A 95 6.15 1.99 9.52
CA ASN A 95 7.50 2.29 10.01
C ASN A 95 8.53 1.30 9.44
N ALA A 96 8.18 0.01 9.37
CA ALA A 96 9.08 -1.01 8.81
C ALA A 96 9.32 -0.81 7.29
N ILE A 97 8.30 -0.41 6.52
CA ILE A 97 8.48 -0.15 5.10
C ILE A 97 9.24 1.16 4.86
N GLU A 98 9.00 2.18 5.69
CA GLU A 98 9.72 3.45 5.62
C GLU A 98 11.22 3.26 5.80
N GLU A 99 11.66 2.46 6.79
CA GLU A 99 13.07 2.15 6.99
C GLU A 99 13.67 1.43 5.78
N LYS A 100 12.96 0.41 5.25
CA LYS A 100 13.43 -0.28 4.03
C LYS A 100 13.55 0.65 2.83
N LEU A 101 12.62 1.58 2.66
CA LEU A 101 12.69 2.57 1.57
C LEU A 101 13.86 3.54 1.77
N LYS A 102 14.13 3.96 3.00
CA LYS A 102 15.31 4.78 3.33
C LYS A 102 16.62 4.05 3.00
N ASP A 103 16.73 2.78 3.37
CA ASP A 103 17.91 1.94 3.07
C ASP A 103 18.15 1.81 1.56
N LEU A 104 17.09 1.89 0.75
CA LEU A 104 17.17 1.90 -0.72
C LEU A 104 17.48 3.29 -1.31
N GLY A 105 17.72 4.30 -0.48
CA GLY A 105 18.02 5.67 -0.92
C GLY A 105 16.79 6.49 -1.34
N VAL A 106 15.59 6.05 -0.99
CA VAL A 106 14.36 6.82 -1.23
C VAL A 106 14.36 8.08 -0.39
N ARG A 107 14.03 9.21 -1.00
CA ARG A 107 13.93 10.52 -0.33
C ARG A 107 12.50 11.05 -0.21
N ILE A 108 11.60 10.58 -1.06
CA ILE A 108 10.20 10.99 -1.07
C ILE A 108 9.35 9.72 -1.15
N ILE A 109 8.39 9.59 -0.25
CA ILE A 109 7.40 8.51 -0.27
C ILE A 109 6.07 9.10 -0.74
N LEU A 110 5.49 8.45 -1.73
CA LEU A 110 4.20 8.79 -2.31
C LEU A 110 3.16 7.74 -1.92
N ALA A 111 1.92 8.18 -1.79
CA ALA A 111 0.74 7.33 -1.71
C ALA A 111 -0.43 8.06 -2.37
N ASP A 112 -1.18 7.41 -3.22
CA ASP A 112 -2.44 7.95 -3.72
C ASP A 112 -3.60 7.44 -2.88
N ILE A 113 -4.43 8.35 -2.46
CA ILE A 113 -5.53 8.07 -1.53
C ILE A 113 -6.77 8.72 -2.12
N GLU A 114 -7.84 7.94 -2.18
CA GLU A 114 -9.13 8.49 -2.59
C GLU A 114 -9.52 9.68 -1.69
N GLY A 115 -9.91 10.79 -2.30
CA GLY A 115 -10.18 12.04 -1.60
C GLY A 115 -11.28 11.95 -0.53
N THR A 116 -12.17 10.96 -0.65
CA THR A 116 -13.24 10.65 0.31
C THR A 116 -12.79 9.76 1.47
N ASN A 117 -11.65 9.06 1.34
CA ASN A 117 -11.11 8.16 2.37
C ASN A 117 -10.44 8.93 3.51
N GLN A 118 -11.25 9.58 4.33
CA GLN A 118 -10.79 10.42 5.45
C GLN A 118 -9.93 9.64 6.45
N LYS A 119 -10.19 8.33 6.60
CA LYS A 119 -9.43 7.48 7.52
C LYS A 119 -7.98 7.30 7.06
N ALA A 120 -7.77 7.00 5.79
CA ALA A 120 -6.44 6.90 5.21
C ALA A 120 -5.73 8.26 5.18
N LEU A 121 -6.41 9.33 4.79
CA LEU A 121 -5.87 10.68 4.80
C LEU A 121 -5.36 11.09 6.19
N ASN A 122 -6.13 10.81 7.24
CA ASN A 122 -5.74 11.11 8.63
C ASN A 122 -4.54 10.24 9.08
N PHE A 123 -4.48 8.98 8.65
CA PHE A 123 -3.34 8.11 8.94
C PHE A 123 -2.05 8.66 8.34
N PHE A 124 -2.04 8.98 7.06
CA PHE A 124 -0.85 9.49 6.38
C PHE A 124 -0.47 10.89 6.85
N LYS A 125 -1.44 11.76 7.17
CA LYS A 125 -1.16 13.06 7.81
C LYS A 125 -0.38 12.90 9.13
N LYS A 126 -0.74 11.92 9.98
CA LYS A 126 -0.01 11.61 11.22
C LYS A 126 1.40 11.04 10.96
N LYS A 127 1.72 10.66 9.73
CA LYS A 127 3.03 10.24 9.26
C LYS A 127 3.79 11.35 8.53
N ASN A 128 3.37 12.60 8.72
CA ASN A 128 3.95 13.80 8.09
C ASN A 128 3.83 13.82 6.56
N PHE A 129 2.86 13.09 5.99
CA PHE A 129 2.53 13.29 4.59
C PHE A 129 1.76 14.59 4.41
N GLU A 130 2.16 15.34 3.41
CA GLU A 130 1.46 16.54 2.97
C GLU A 130 0.64 16.24 1.71
N ARG A 131 -0.46 16.95 1.54
CA ARG A 131 -1.22 16.86 0.29
C ARG A 131 -0.40 17.49 -0.83
N SER A 132 -0.22 16.74 -1.89
CA SER A 132 0.35 17.21 -3.14
C SER A 132 -0.74 17.83 -4.04
N SER A 133 -0.45 18.02 -5.33
CA SER A 133 -1.40 18.50 -6.32
C SER A 133 -2.63 17.60 -6.42
N ILE A 134 -3.78 18.19 -6.69
CA ILE A 134 -5.02 17.43 -6.91
C ILE A 134 -5.05 16.98 -8.38
N TYR A 135 -5.20 15.67 -8.58
CA TYR A 135 -5.42 15.06 -9.89
C TYR A 135 -6.85 14.57 -9.99
N VAL A 136 -7.46 14.79 -11.13
CA VAL A 136 -8.81 14.32 -11.44
C VAL A 136 -8.72 13.27 -12.53
N TRP A 137 -9.24 12.09 -12.25
CA TRP A 137 -9.40 11.04 -13.26
C TRP A 137 -10.58 11.34 -14.15
N VAL A 138 -10.32 11.37 -15.45
CA VAL A 138 -11.37 11.50 -16.46
C VAL A 138 -11.42 10.22 -17.30
N LYS A 139 -12.62 9.74 -17.62
CA LYS A 139 -12.80 8.54 -18.44
C LYS A 139 -13.76 8.80 -19.58
N LYS A 140 -13.55 8.07 -20.67
CA LYS A 140 -14.48 7.95 -21.81
C LYS A 140 -14.70 6.46 -22.08
N THR A 141 -15.93 6.04 -22.12
CA THR A 141 -16.27 4.70 -22.63
C THR A 141 -16.40 4.79 -24.15
N LEU A 142 -15.73 3.89 -24.87
CA LEU A 142 -15.76 3.78 -26.33
C LEU A 142 -16.81 2.75 -26.77
#